data_72553550e647c2ec6e79bf969be2731c
#
_entry.id   72553550e647c2ec6e79bf969be2731c
#
_cell.length_a   1.000
_cell.length_b   1.000
_cell.length_c   1.000
_cell.angle_alpha   90.00
_cell.angle_beta   90.00
_cell.angle_gamma   90.00
#
_symmetry.space_group_name_H-M   'P 1'
#
loop_
_entity.id
_entity.type
_entity.pdbx_description
1 polymer ?
#
loop_
_entity_poly.entity_id
_entity_poly.type
_entity_poly.pdbx_seq_one_letter_code
_entity_poly.pdbx_strand_id
1 'polypeptide(L)'
;MKVAKFGGSSLADAGQLQKVKDIIQADKDRKYIVVSAPGKGVNNNHKVTDLLAMCHQLSDHDLNFNEVYKIIEDVYKSIVADLGLAIDIEAILAEVKEEITNGVSYDFVISRGEFMSAQVLASFIGYDFVDAKDLIFFNEGILDLEKSQENIKNILSKHDRAVIPGFYGQEDGDVKTFSRGGSDVTGSVIASAMDAQIYENFTDVSGFLVADPRIVKNPCPIETITYKELRELSYMGANVLHEEAIFPLRDKNIPINIKNTNAPAKAGTLIVSNSDIKNKHILTGITGKKDFTSITLEKVNMNNEKDFFRKLTTVFESNDISIEHMPSGIDTVSVIVADSYITPKLKKVLEELQIYLNVDSISWERDISLIAVVGRGMKKEKGVSSRTFTALAKEGVNVKMISQGSSEINIIIGVETCDFEKAIRAIYYEFYGPKQD
;
A
#
# COMPACT_ATOMS: atom_id res chain seq x y z
N MET A 1 -12.02 20.95 -8.47
CA MET A 1 -12.66 20.10 -7.46
C MET A 1 -11.69 19.06 -6.94
N LYS A 2 -11.97 18.49 -5.77
CA LYS A 2 -11.15 17.49 -5.10
C LYS A 2 -11.96 16.22 -4.86
N VAL A 3 -11.28 15.09 -4.91
CA VAL A 3 -11.80 13.79 -4.44
C VAL A 3 -11.10 13.46 -3.13
N ALA A 4 -11.86 13.10 -2.11
CA ALA A 4 -11.32 12.72 -0.81
C ALA A 4 -11.73 11.29 -0.45
N LYS A 5 -10.77 10.46 -0.05
CA LYS A 5 -11.06 9.11 0.46
C LYS A 5 -10.74 9.05 1.94
N PHE A 6 -11.60 8.39 2.69
CA PHE A 6 -11.41 8.15 4.13
C PHE A 6 -11.26 6.65 4.41
N GLY A 7 -10.15 6.29 5.06
CA GLY A 7 -9.86 4.92 5.46
C GLY A 7 -10.70 4.44 6.64
N GLY A 8 -10.70 3.13 6.90
CA GLY A 8 -11.56 2.52 7.91
C GLY A 8 -11.37 3.05 9.33
N SER A 9 -10.14 3.39 9.74
CA SER A 9 -9.86 4.02 11.04
C SER A 9 -10.52 5.40 11.19
N SER A 10 -10.76 6.10 10.07
CA SER A 10 -11.44 7.39 10.04
C SER A 10 -12.97 7.28 10.12
N LEU A 11 -13.51 6.06 10.05
CA LEU A 11 -14.94 5.78 10.01
C LEU A 11 -15.38 4.84 11.15
N ALA A 12 -14.48 4.58 12.11
CA ALA A 12 -14.62 3.54 13.11
C ALA A 12 -15.73 3.82 14.15
N ASP A 13 -16.06 5.08 14.38
CA ASP A 13 -17.06 5.53 15.36
C ASP A 13 -17.61 6.92 15.03
N ALA A 14 -18.63 7.37 15.79
CA ALA A 14 -19.26 8.66 15.61
C ALA A 14 -18.30 9.86 15.78
N GLY A 15 -17.32 9.75 16.69
CA GLY A 15 -16.32 10.79 16.89
C GLY A 15 -15.38 10.94 15.70
N GLN A 16 -15.03 9.86 15.05
CA GLN A 16 -14.24 9.87 13.82
C GLN A 16 -15.08 10.44 12.65
N LEU A 17 -16.33 10.03 12.50
CA LEU A 17 -17.25 10.57 11.48
C LEU A 17 -17.48 12.07 11.65
N GLN A 18 -17.52 12.60 12.89
CA GLN A 18 -17.59 14.04 13.11
C GLN A 18 -16.33 14.75 12.57
N LYS A 19 -15.13 14.22 12.79
CA LYS A 19 -13.90 14.78 12.20
C LYS A 19 -13.92 14.73 10.67
N VAL A 20 -14.42 13.63 10.10
CA VAL A 20 -14.59 13.49 8.63
C VAL A 20 -15.52 14.58 8.11
N LYS A 21 -16.67 14.82 8.75
CA LYS A 21 -17.59 15.90 8.39
C LYS A 21 -16.91 17.26 8.47
N ASP A 22 -16.20 17.56 9.55
CA ASP A 22 -15.51 18.83 9.74
C ASP A 22 -14.45 19.04 8.64
N ILE A 23 -13.69 17.98 8.28
CA ILE A 23 -12.73 18.02 7.18
C ILE A 23 -13.43 18.31 5.85
N ILE A 24 -14.52 17.61 5.53
CA ILE A 24 -15.25 17.79 4.28
C ILE A 24 -15.80 19.20 4.18
N GLN A 25 -16.41 19.72 5.25
CA GLN A 25 -17.03 21.05 5.29
C GLN A 25 -16.01 22.20 5.27
N ALA A 26 -14.78 21.97 5.76
CA ALA A 26 -13.71 22.96 5.74
C ALA A 26 -13.25 23.32 4.31
N ASP A 27 -13.57 22.50 3.31
CA ASP A 27 -13.18 22.75 1.92
C ASP A 27 -14.28 22.32 0.95
N LYS A 28 -14.96 23.32 0.39
CA LYS A 28 -16.12 23.11 -0.53
C LYS A 28 -15.74 22.42 -1.84
N ASP A 29 -14.47 22.37 -2.19
CA ASP A 29 -13.98 21.67 -3.38
C ASP A 29 -13.94 20.15 -3.22
N ARG A 30 -14.10 19.61 -2.00
CA ARG A 30 -14.26 18.17 -1.73
C ARG A 30 -15.67 17.72 -2.11
N LYS A 31 -15.85 17.43 -3.39
CA LYS A 31 -17.17 17.11 -3.96
C LYS A 31 -17.51 15.62 -3.91
N TYR A 32 -16.54 14.76 -4.19
CA TYR A 32 -16.73 13.32 -4.23
C TYR A 32 -15.92 12.66 -3.12
N ILE A 33 -16.64 11.93 -2.26
CA ILE A 33 -16.10 11.33 -1.05
C ILE A 33 -16.15 9.81 -1.18
N VAL A 34 -15.01 9.14 -1.06
CA VAL A 34 -14.92 7.69 -1.07
C VAL A 34 -14.66 7.18 0.34
N VAL A 35 -15.38 6.14 0.75
CA VAL A 35 -15.30 5.60 2.10
C VAL A 35 -14.95 4.12 2.11
N SER A 36 -14.23 3.72 3.16
CA SER A 36 -14.00 2.31 3.51
C SER A 36 -15.05 1.83 4.52
N ALA A 37 -15.09 0.52 4.79
CA ALA A 37 -15.82 -0.02 5.93
C ALA A 37 -15.20 0.48 7.26
N PRO A 38 -15.97 0.52 8.38
CA PRO A 38 -15.45 0.87 9.68
C PRO A 38 -14.30 -0.04 10.10
N GLY A 39 -13.19 0.58 10.46
CA GLY A 39 -12.01 -0.11 10.98
C GLY A 39 -12.11 -0.36 12.49
N LYS A 40 -10.95 -0.70 13.09
CA LYS A 40 -10.86 -0.78 14.56
C LYS A 40 -11.02 0.61 15.16
N GLY A 41 -11.85 0.70 16.19
CA GLY A 41 -12.13 1.92 16.94
C GLY A 41 -11.96 1.71 18.45
N VAL A 42 -12.31 2.71 19.23
CA VAL A 42 -12.20 2.65 20.71
C VAL A 42 -13.09 1.55 21.31
N ASN A 43 -14.28 1.35 20.72
CA ASN A 43 -15.28 0.40 21.18
C ASN A 43 -15.39 -0.86 20.31
N ASN A 44 -14.59 -0.96 19.26
CA ASN A 44 -14.62 -2.09 18.33
C ASN A 44 -13.21 -2.54 17.97
N ASN A 45 -12.85 -3.74 18.40
CA ASN A 45 -11.53 -4.34 18.14
C ASN A 45 -11.44 -5.07 16.78
N HIS A 46 -12.53 -5.14 16.03
CA HIS A 46 -12.62 -5.87 14.78
C HIS A 46 -12.86 -4.91 13.60
N LYS A 47 -12.38 -5.26 12.42
CA LYS A 47 -12.79 -4.58 11.20
C LYS A 47 -14.11 -5.17 10.73
N VAL A 48 -15.04 -4.31 10.29
CA VAL A 48 -16.35 -4.79 9.79
C VAL A 48 -16.19 -5.71 8.60
N THR A 49 -15.23 -5.47 7.71
CA THR A 49 -14.95 -6.36 6.56
C THR A 49 -14.53 -7.76 7.01
N ASP A 50 -13.71 -7.89 8.06
CA ASP A 50 -13.28 -9.19 8.61
C ASP A 50 -14.48 -9.95 9.23
N LEU A 51 -15.39 -9.23 9.91
CA LEU A 51 -16.62 -9.81 10.47
C LEU A 51 -17.58 -10.28 9.37
N LEU A 52 -17.74 -9.49 8.31
CA LEU A 52 -18.56 -9.87 7.16
C LEU A 52 -18.00 -11.12 6.46
N ALA A 53 -16.69 -11.20 6.28
CA ALA A 53 -16.03 -12.39 5.75
C ALA A 53 -16.30 -13.62 6.62
N MET A 54 -16.26 -13.48 7.95
CA MET A 54 -16.59 -14.56 8.88
C MET A 54 -18.08 -14.96 8.78
N CYS A 55 -19.00 -13.99 8.66
CA CYS A 55 -20.42 -14.29 8.45
C CYS A 55 -20.64 -15.11 7.19
N HIS A 56 -19.99 -14.74 6.08
CA HIS A 56 -20.08 -15.51 4.83
C HIS A 56 -19.55 -16.94 5.01
N GLN A 57 -18.36 -17.11 5.62
CA GLN A 57 -17.79 -18.44 5.86
C GLN A 57 -18.69 -19.32 6.72
N LEU A 58 -19.30 -18.76 7.76
CA LEU A 58 -20.25 -19.52 8.59
C LEU A 58 -21.49 -19.89 7.79
N SER A 59 -22.08 -18.96 7.02
CA SER A 59 -23.25 -19.20 6.18
C SER A 59 -22.99 -20.25 5.11
N ASP A 60 -21.83 -20.23 4.46
CA ASP A 60 -21.43 -21.19 3.41
C ASP A 60 -21.29 -22.63 3.95
N HIS A 61 -21.08 -22.78 5.25
CA HIS A 61 -21.05 -24.06 5.96
C HIS A 61 -22.32 -24.36 6.75
N ASP A 62 -23.43 -23.70 6.47
CA ASP A 62 -24.72 -23.86 7.17
C ASP A 62 -24.63 -23.66 8.69
N LEU A 63 -23.65 -22.84 9.14
CA LEU A 63 -23.45 -22.50 10.54
C LEU A 63 -24.10 -21.14 10.89
N ASN A 64 -24.49 -21.01 12.15
CA ASN A 64 -25.13 -19.80 12.64
C ASN A 64 -24.12 -18.65 12.78
N PHE A 65 -24.31 -17.55 12.05
CA PHE A 65 -23.49 -16.35 12.08
C PHE A 65 -24.08 -15.19 12.91
N ASN A 66 -25.23 -15.36 13.55
CA ASN A 66 -25.95 -14.28 14.24
C ASN A 66 -25.12 -13.54 15.29
N GLU A 67 -24.29 -14.24 16.05
CA GLU A 67 -23.44 -13.62 17.09
C GLU A 67 -22.37 -12.71 16.46
N VAL A 68 -21.79 -13.12 15.34
CA VAL A 68 -20.82 -12.31 14.59
C VAL A 68 -21.50 -11.11 13.95
N TYR A 69 -22.66 -11.34 13.32
CA TYR A 69 -23.42 -10.28 12.68
C TYR A 69 -23.91 -9.23 13.67
N LYS A 70 -24.28 -9.63 14.88
CA LYS A 70 -24.67 -8.71 15.95
C LYS A 70 -23.59 -7.68 16.27
N ILE A 71 -22.32 -8.06 16.21
CA ILE A 71 -21.21 -7.11 16.42
C ILE A 71 -21.25 -6.01 15.35
N ILE A 72 -21.56 -6.39 14.09
CA ILE A 72 -21.71 -5.43 12.97
C ILE A 72 -22.91 -4.51 13.22
N GLU A 73 -24.05 -5.10 13.62
CA GLU A 73 -25.25 -4.33 13.98
C GLU A 73 -24.94 -3.30 15.06
N ASP A 74 -24.28 -3.71 16.14
CA ASP A 74 -23.98 -2.85 17.28
C ASP A 74 -23.06 -1.67 16.85
N VAL A 75 -22.09 -1.89 15.96
CA VAL A 75 -21.22 -0.83 15.42
C VAL A 75 -22.05 0.24 14.69
N TYR A 76 -22.88 -0.16 13.72
CA TYR A 76 -23.63 0.82 12.93
C TYR A 76 -24.77 1.48 13.72
N LYS A 77 -25.46 0.74 14.58
CA LYS A 77 -26.51 1.29 15.46
C LYS A 77 -25.94 2.31 16.44
N SER A 78 -24.77 2.04 17.03
CA SER A 78 -24.08 3.01 17.90
C SER A 78 -23.71 4.29 17.11
N ILE A 79 -23.10 4.14 15.92
CA ILE A 79 -22.75 5.30 15.09
C ILE A 79 -23.97 6.16 14.76
N VAL A 80 -25.06 5.54 14.31
CA VAL A 80 -26.30 6.26 13.92
C VAL A 80 -26.97 6.93 15.12
N ALA A 81 -27.02 6.24 16.28
CA ALA A 81 -27.59 6.76 17.51
C ALA A 81 -26.77 7.94 18.05
N ASP A 82 -25.45 7.80 18.13
CA ASP A 82 -24.53 8.81 18.66
C ASP A 82 -24.50 10.09 17.79
N LEU A 83 -24.74 9.95 16.46
CA LEU A 83 -24.84 11.07 15.53
C LEU A 83 -26.27 11.62 15.38
N GLY A 84 -27.29 10.97 15.97
CA GLY A 84 -28.69 11.38 15.89
C GLY A 84 -29.25 11.38 14.45
N LEU A 85 -28.88 10.38 13.64
CA LEU A 85 -29.28 10.31 12.23
C LEU A 85 -30.68 9.71 12.07
N ALA A 86 -31.42 10.20 11.08
CA ALA A 86 -32.77 9.73 10.74
C ALA A 86 -32.76 8.52 9.76
N ILE A 87 -31.57 8.03 9.35
CA ILE A 87 -31.47 6.87 8.46
C ILE A 87 -31.99 5.61 9.15
N ASP A 88 -32.78 4.83 8.43
CA ASP A 88 -33.25 3.51 8.90
C ASP A 88 -32.14 2.48 8.76
N ILE A 89 -31.19 2.51 9.65
CA ILE A 89 -30.07 1.58 9.64
C ILE A 89 -30.51 0.14 9.98
N GLU A 90 -31.62 -0.01 10.71
CA GLU A 90 -32.14 -1.33 11.05
C GLU A 90 -32.67 -2.05 9.83
N ALA A 91 -33.37 -1.35 8.94
CA ALA A 91 -33.84 -1.92 7.67
C ALA A 91 -32.65 -2.33 6.78
N ILE A 92 -31.61 -1.48 6.66
CA ILE A 92 -30.42 -1.79 5.87
C ILE A 92 -29.68 -3.00 6.42
N LEU A 93 -29.49 -3.09 7.73
CA LEU A 93 -28.85 -4.23 8.38
C LEU A 93 -29.65 -5.51 8.21
N ALA A 94 -30.99 -5.44 8.29
CA ALA A 94 -31.88 -6.60 8.08
C ALA A 94 -31.78 -7.13 6.64
N GLU A 95 -31.78 -6.22 5.65
CA GLU A 95 -31.60 -6.57 4.23
C GLU A 95 -30.26 -7.27 3.98
N VAL A 96 -29.14 -6.70 4.46
CA VAL A 96 -27.82 -7.34 4.32
C VAL A 96 -27.76 -8.71 5.00
N LYS A 97 -28.41 -8.86 6.15
CA LYS A 97 -28.47 -10.15 6.85
C LYS A 97 -29.27 -11.22 6.08
N GLU A 98 -30.39 -10.81 5.50
CA GLU A 98 -31.21 -11.66 4.65
C GLU A 98 -30.46 -12.12 3.41
N GLU A 99 -29.75 -11.21 2.74
CA GLU A 99 -28.90 -11.54 1.58
C GLU A 99 -27.81 -12.56 1.94
N ILE A 100 -27.12 -12.40 3.08
CA ILE A 100 -26.13 -13.39 3.56
C ILE A 100 -26.80 -14.75 3.79
N THR A 101 -28.00 -14.76 4.36
CA THR A 101 -28.75 -15.98 4.63
C THR A 101 -29.18 -16.69 3.32
N ASN A 102 -29.47 -15.89 2.27
CA ASN A 102 -29.84 -16.39 0.94
C ASN A 102 -28.64 -16.92 0.12
N GLY A 103 -27.42 -16.85 0.63
CA GLY A 103 -26.24 -17.46 0.02
C GLY A 103 -25.67 -16.63 -1.15
N VAL A 104 -25.62 -15.32 -1.03
CA VAL A 104 -24.97 -14.42 -2.01
C VAL A 104 -23.45 -14.59 -2.04
N SER A 105 -22.81 -14.08 -3.08
CA SER A 105 -21.37 -14.23 -3.29
C SER A 105 -20.53 -13.59 -2.16
N TYR A 106 -19.33 -14.13 -1.96
CA TYR A 106 -18.35 -13.58 -1.01
C TYR A 106 -18.07 -12.09 -1.26
N ASP A 107 -17.85 -11.70 -2.53
CA ASP A 107 -17.60 -10.33 -2.93
C ASP A 107 -18.76 -9.40 -2.54
N PHE A 108 -20.01 -9.86 -2.72
CA PHE A 108 -21.17 -9.10 -2.26
C PHE A 108 -21.12 -8.89 -0.75
N VAL A 109 -20.96 -9.94 0.03
CA VAL A 109 -20.99 -9.85 1.50
C VAL A 109 -19.94 -8.89 2.03
N ILE A 110 -18.67 -9.04 1.61
CA ILE A 110 -17.57 -8.20 2.14
C ILE A 110 -17.66 -6.75 1.71
N SER A 111 -18.35 -6.45 0.60
CA SER A 111 -18.56 -5.08 0.11
C SER A 111 -19.59 -4.28 0.94
N ARG A 112 -20.45 -4.96 1.72
CA ARG A 112 -21.54 -4.30 2.45
C ARG A 112 -21.06 -3.38 3.56
N GLY A 113 -19.84 -3.57 4.06
CA GLY A 113 -19.23 -2.64 5.00
C GLY A 113 -19.08 -1.23 4.43
N GLU A 114 -18.48 -1.10 3.25
CA GLU A 114 -18.34 0.16 2.52
C GLU A 114 -19.70 0.74 2.10
N PHE A 115 -20.61 -0.12 1.64
CA PHE A 115 -21.96 0.26 1.25
C PHE A 115 -22.72 0.93 2.39
N MET A 116 -22.78 0.32 3.57
CA MET A 116 -23.42 0.87 4.75
C MET A 116 -22.73 2.15 5.24
N SER A 117 -21.41 2.19 5.25
CA SER A 117 -20.63 3.37 5.63
C SER A 117 -20.94 4.57 4.73
N ALA A 118 -21.06 4.34 3.42
CA ALA A 118 -21.37 5.40 2.46
C ALA A 118 -22.77 5.96 2.68
N GLN A 119 -23.77 5.13 2.94
CA GLN A 119 -25.13 5.59 3.23
C GLN A 119 -25.21 6.41 4.54
N VAL A 120 -24.54 5.91 5.60
CA VAL A 120 -24.48 6.62 6.89
C VAL A 120 -23.79 7.97 6.71
N LEU A 121 -22.64 8.03 6.05
CA LEU A 121 -21.93 9.31 5.84
C LEU A 121 -22.72 10.25 4.93
N ALA A 122 -23.34 9.76 3.85
CA ALA A 122 -24.17 10.55 2.95
C ALA A 122 -25.33 11.23 3.71
N SER A 123 -26.03 10.45 4.53
CA SER A 123 -27.08 10.99 5.42
C SER A 123 -26.53 12.02 6.41
N PHE A 124 -25.33 11.79 6.98
CA PHE A 124 -24.75 12.69 7.98
C PHE A 124 -24.30 14.03 7.43
N ILE A 125 -23.76 14.06 6.19
CA ILE A 125 -23.23 15.31 5.59
C ILE A 125 -24.19 15.95 4.59
N GLY A 126 -25.30 15.29 4.24
CA GLY A 126 -26.28 15.77 3.28
C GLY A 126 -25.80 15.74 1.82
N TYR A 127 -25.01 14.73 1.45
CA TYR A 127 -24.57 14.46 0.08
C TYR A 127 -25.37 13.31 -0.51
N ASP A 128 -25.41 13.23 -1.84
CA ASP A 128 -26.03 12.11 -2.53
C ASP A 128 -25.25 10.82 -2.28
N PHE A 129 -25.94 9.71 -2.11
CA PHE A 129 -25.32 8.38 -2.15
C PHE A 129 -25.30 7.87 -3.59
N VAL A 130 -24.14 7.42 -4.08
CA VAL A 130 -23.99 6.79 -5.39
C VAL A 130 -23.25 5.46 -5.22
N ASP A 131 -23.90 4.36 -5.61
CA ASP A 131 -23.33 3.03 -5.46
C ASP A 131 -22.13 2.84 -6.41
N ALA A 132 -21.04 2.27 -5.89
CA ALA A 132 -19.88 1.94 -6.70
C ALA A 132 -20.17 0.87 -7.77
N LYS A 133 -21.18 0.03 -7.57
CA LYS A 133 -21.65 -0.94 -8.56
C LYS A 133 -22.05 -0.28 -9.89
N ASP A 134 -22.56 0.95 -9.86
CA ASP A 134 -22.92 1.70 -11.05
C ASP A 134 -21.74 2.41 -11.71
N LEU A 135 -20.62 2.52 -11.01
CA LEU A 135 -19.47 3.34 -11.40
C LEU A 135 -18.25 2.52 -11.85
N ILE A 136 -17.96 1.43 -11.15
CA ILE A 136 -16.72 0.65 -11.33
C ILE A 136 -17.05 -0.68 -11.99
N PHE A 137 -16.32 -1.00 -13.03
CA PHE A 137 -16.52 -2.20 -13.84
C PHE A 137 -15.25 -3.05 -13.87
N PHE A 138 -15.44 -4.36 -13.82
CA PHE A 138 -14.40 -5.35 -14.00
C PHE A 138 -14.64 -6.17 -15.27
N ASN A 139 -13.56 -6.72 -15.81
CA ASN A 139 -13.57 -7.69 -16.89
C ASN A 139 -12.50 -8.76 -16.60
N GLU A 140 -12.91 -10.04 -16.51
CA GLU A 140 -12.06 -11.15 -16.12
C GLU A 140 -11.31 -10.90 -14.79
N GLY A 141 -12.00 -10.29 -13.82
CA GLY A 141 -11.45 -9.93 -12.50
C GLY A 141 -10.50 -8.74 -12.50
N ILE A 142 -10.27 -8.08 -13.65
CA ILE A 142 -9.39 -6.92 -13.80
C ILE A 142 -10.23 -5.66 -13.96
N LEU A 143 -9.80 -4.54 -13.35
CA LEU A 143 -10.47 -3.26 -13.50
C LEU A 143 -10.52 -2.82 -14.97
N ASP A 144 -11.73 -2.66 -15.51
CA ASP A 144 -11.96 -1.99 -16.79
C ASP A 144 -11.96 -0.46 -16.57
N LEU A 145 -10.77 0.13 -16.70
CA LEU A 145 -10.56 1.54 -16.41
C LEU A 145 -11.32 2.45 -17.36
N GLU A 146 -11.37 2.13 -18.65
CA GLU A 146 -12.03 2.97 -19.67
C GLU A 146 -13.54 3.01 -19.45
N LYS A 147 -14.17 1.85 -19.31
CA LYS A 147 -15.60 1.72 -19.04
C LYS A 147 -15.98 2.39 -17.73
N SER A 148 -15.17 2.19 -16.67
CA SER A 148 -15.39 2.81 -15.38
C SER A 148 -15.31 4.34 -15.46
N GLN A 149 -14.31 4.89 -16.13
CA GLN A 149 -14.15 6.34 -16.30
C GLN A 149 -15.32 6.97 -17.07
N GLU A 150 -15.81 6.32 -18.12
CA GLU A 150 -16.97 6.78 -18.89
C GLU A 150 -18.24 6.82 -18.02
N ASN A 151 -18.54 5.73 -17.29
CA ASN A 151 -19.71 5.66 -16.42
C ASN A 151 -19.64 6.65 -15.26
N ILE A 152 -18.47 6.81 -14.63
CA ILE A 152 -18.25 7.80 -13.57
C ILE A 152 -18.58 9.21 -14.08
N LYS A 153 -18.08 9.60 -15.27
CA LYS A 153 -18.38 10.91 -15.85
C LYS A 153 -19.88 11.09 -16.10
N ASN A 154 -20.52 10.08 -16.68
CA ASN A 154 -21.94 10.13 -17.03
C ASN A 154 -22.84 10.22 -15.81
N ILE A 155 -22.49 9.56 -14.70
CA ILE A 155 -23.30 9.52 -13.48
C ILE A 155 -22.95 10.69 -12.57
N LEU A 156 -21.67 10.83 -12.17
CA LEU A 156 -21.29 11.84 -11.17
C LEU A 156 -21.42 13.27 -11.67
N SER A 157 -21.43 13.53 -13.00
CA SER A 157 -21.71 14.86 -13.51
C SER A 157 -23.13 15.36 -13.20
N LYS A 158 -24.06 14.48 -12.84
CA LYS A 158 -25.44 14.79 -12.45
C LYS A 158 -25.58 15.13 -10.97
N HIS A 159 -24.53 14.88 -10.17
CA HIS A 159 -24.48 15.09 -8.73
C HIS A 159 -23.50 16.23 -8.42
N ASP A 160 -23.94 17.26 -7.71
CA ASP A 160 -23.01 18.32 -7.26
C ASP A 160 -22.00 17.75 -6.27
N ARG A 161 -22.46 16.84 -5.40
CA ARG A 161 -21.68 16.20 -4.36
C ARG A 161 -22.19 14.79 -4.10
N ALA A 162 -21.27 13.82 -3.93
CA ALA A 162 -21.64 12.45 -3.66
C ALA A 162 -20.70 11.74 -2.69
N VAL A 163 -21.25 10.78 -1.94
CA VAL A 163 -20.51 9.77 -1.19
C VAL A 163 -20.62 8.45 -1.91
N ILE A 164 -19.47 7.82 -2.14
CA ILE A 164 -19.34 6.61 -2.92
C ILE A 164 -18.68 5.54 -2.02
N PRO A 165 -19.24 4.32 -1.91
CA PRO A 165 -18.55 3.22 -1.27
C PRO A 165 -17.30 2.87 -2.06
N GLY A 166 -16.18 2.62 -1.37
CA GLY A 166 -14.97 2.12 -2.00
C GLY A 166 -14.94 0.61 -2.13
N PHE A 167 -13.81 0.03 -2.62
CA PHE A 167 -13.47 -1.37 -2.56
C PHE A 167 -14.17 -2.29 -3.57
N TYR A 168 -15.27 -1.95 -4.20
CA TYR A 168 -15.99 -2.81 -5.11
C TYR A 168 -16.54 -2.08 -6.35
N GLY A 169 -17.04 -2.85 -7.29
CA GLY A 169 -17.80 -2.46 -8.46
C GLY A 169 -18.63 -3.63 -8.95
N GLN A 170 -18.75 -3.82 -10.26
CA GLN A 170 -19.47 -4.94 -10.86
C GLN A 170 -18.69 -5.63 -11.97
N GLU A 171 -19.00 -6.93 -12.15
CA GLU A 171 -18.64 -7.76 -13.29
C GLU A 171 -19.90 -8.52 -13.73
N ASP A 172 -20.33 -8.34 -14.98
CA ASP A 172 -21.54 -8.97 -15.54
C ASP A 172 -22.83 -8.79 -14.73
N GLY A 173 -22.92 -7.69 -13.97
CA GLY A 173 -24.08 -7.40 -13.12
C GLY A 173 -23.93 -7.87 -11.67
N ASP A 174 -22.94 -8.68 -11.35
CA ASP A 174 -22.64 -9.13 -9.99
C ASP A 174 -21.62 -8.22 -9.32
N VAL A 175 -21.68 -8.14 -7.99
CA VAL A 175 -20.67 -7.38 -7.23
C VAL A 175 -19.31 -8.07 -7.32
N LYS A 176 -18.28 -7.26 -7.63
CA LYS A 176 -16.88 -7.68 -7.68
C LYS A 176 -16.03 -6.77 -6.82
N THR A 177 -15.16 -7.34 -5.97
CA THR A 177 -14.26 -6.58 -5.10
C THR A 177 -12.85 -6.52 -5.67
N PHE A 178 -12.12 -5.45 -5.31
CA PHE A 178 -10.68 -5.39 -5.51
C PHE A 178 -9.95 -6.34 -4.56
N SER A 179 -8.82 -6.89 -4.97
CA SER A 179 -8.04 -7.82 -4.16
C SER A 179 -7.43 -7.18 -2.91
N ARG A 180 -6.94 -5.95 -3.02
CA ARG A 180 -6.34 -5.15 -1.93
C ARG A 180 -6.42 -3.65 -2.21
N GLY A 181 -6.48 -2.84 -1.13
CA GLY A 181 -6.45 -1.38 -1.27
C GLY A 181 -7.59 -0.78 -2.09
N GLY A 182 -8.68 -1.51 -2.26
CA GLY A 182 -9.73 -1.18 -3.24
C GLY A 182 -10.37 0.18 -3.05
N SER A 183 -10.53 0.66 -1.79
CA SER A 183 -11.05 2.01 -1.58
C SER A 183 -10.07 3.09 -2.06
N ASP A 184 -8.75 2.85 -1.99
CA ASP A 184 -7.74 3.75 -2.54
C ASP A 184 -7.83 3.78 -4.06
N VAL A 185 -8.01 2.60 -4.68
CA VAL A 185 -8.17 2.46 -6.14
C VAL A 185 -9.46 3.13 -6.60
N THR A 186 -10.59 2.87 -5.93
CA THR A 186 -11.88 3.54 -6.24
C THR A 186 -11.74 5.06 -6.23
N GLY A 187 -11.11 5.62 -5.17
CA GLY A 187 -10.87 7.06 -5.07
C GLY A 187 -10.00 7.60 -6.18
N SER A 188 -8.97 6.87 -6.59
CA SER A 188 -8.07 7.28 -7.67
C SER A 188 -8.76 7.23 -9.05
N VAL A 189 -9.57 6.20 -9.31
CA VAL A 189 -10.32 6.08 -10.57
C VAL A 189 -11.34 7.23 -10.69
N ILE A 190 -12.07 7.55 -9.61
CA ILE A 190 -13.00 8.68 -9.58
C ILE A 190 -12.25 9.99 -9.79
N ALA A 191 -11.13 10.21 -9.10
CA ALA A 191 -10.33 11.43 -9.25
C ALA A 191 -9.79 11.59 -10.68
N SER A 192 -9.35 10.47 -11.29
CA SER A 192 -8.93 10.45 -12.70
C SER A 192 -10.09 10.72 -13.64
N ALA A 193 -11.24 10.06 -13.47
CA ALA A 193 -12.41 10.24 -14.33
C ALA A 193 -12.92 11.68 -14.32
N MET A 194 -12.98 12.29 -13.14
CA MET A 194 -13.53 13.63 -12.94
C MET A 194 -12.50 14.76 -13.09
N ASP A 195 -11.28 14.46 -13.59
CA ASP A 195 -10.17 15.41 -13.78
C ASP A 195 -9.93 16.27 -12.52
N ALA A 196 -9.83 15.60 -11.37
CA ALA A 196 -9.64 16.25 -10.09
C ALA A 196 -8.32 17.02 -10.03
N GLN A 197 -8.29 18.16 -9.34
CA GLN A 197 -7.07 18.92 -9.09
C GLN A 197 -6.09 18.16 -8.18
N ILE A 198 -6.65 17.36 -7.26
CA ILE A 198 -5.91 16.56 -6.29
C ILE A 198 -6.80 15.44 -5.76
N TYR A 199 -6.18 14.28 -5.50
CA TYR A 199 -6.77 13.19 -4.74
C TYR A 199 -6.23 13.20 -3.31
N GLU A 200 -7.10 13.45 -2.31
CA GLU A 200 -6.74 13.45 -0.90
C GLU A 200 -7.09 12.08 -0.28
N ASN A 201 -6.08 11.37 0.23
CA ASN A 201 -6.26 10.10 0.93
C ASN A 201 -6.06 10.33 2.43
N PHE A 202 -7.16 10.32 3.18
CA PHE A 202 -7.18 10.48 4.63
C PHE A 202 -7.06 9.12 5.33
N THR A 203 -6.09 9.02 6.21
CA THR A 203 -5.76 7.83 7.01
C THR A 203 -5.42 8.23 8.45
N ASP A 204 -4.89 7.33 9.25
CA ASP A 204 -4.44 7.57 10.64
C ASP A 204 -3.00 8.07 10.77
N VAL A 205 -2.26 8.15 9.66
CA VAL A 205 -0.87 8.66 9.63
C VAL A 205 -0.78 9.99 8.89
N SER A 206 0.19 10.85 9.29
CA SER A 206 0.37 12.19 8.71
C SER A 206 1.27 12.20 7.47
N GLY A 207 1.12 11.22 6.59
CA GLY A 207 1.98 11.03 5.42
C GLY A 207 3.13 10.07 5.68
N PHE A 208 4.12 10.09 4.79
CA PHE A 208 5.32 9.27 4.89
C PHE A 208 6.38 9.92 5.77
N LEU A 209 7.14 9.08 6.45
CA LEU A 209 8.31 9.48 7.24
C LEU A 209 9.58 9.01 6.54
N VAL A 210 10.67 9.75 6.72
CA VAL A 210 11.98 9.44 6.12
C VAL A 210 12.51 8.07 6.56
N ALA A 211 12.19 7.65 7.78
CA ALA A 211 12.55 6.34 8.32
C ALA A 211 11.42 5.82 9.23
N ASP A 212 11.45 4.53 9.52
CA ASP A 212 10.48 3.91 10.42
C ASP A 212 10.57 4.52 11.84
N PRO A 213 9.48 5.07 12.40
CA PRO A 213 9.47 5.67 13.74
C PRO A 213 9.75 4.66 14.88
N ARG A 214 9.65 3.36 14.60
CA ARG A 214 10.05 2.30 15.54
C ARG A 214 11.56 2.15 15.64
N ILE A 215 12.30 2.55 14.58
CA ILE A 215 13.77 2.46 14.50
C ILE A 215 14.41 3.80 14.83
N VAL A 216 13.90 4.90 14.27
CA VAL A 216 14.40 6.26 14.46
C VAL A 216 13.38 7.06 15.27
N LYS A 217 13.80 7.64 16.38
CA LYS A 217 12.90 8.46 17.19
C LYS A 217 12.59 9.80 16.49
N ASN A 218 11.30 10.08 16.27
CA ASN A 218 10.77 11.29 15.64
C ASN A 218 11.43 11.59 14.27
N PRO A 219 11.35 10.68 13.30
CA PRO A 219 11.94 10.93 11.99
C PRO A 219 11.24 12.07 11.26
N CYS A 220 11.99 12.77 10.39
CA CYS A 220 11.46 13.86 9.59
C CYS A 220 10.31 13.38 8.69
N PRO A 221 9.24 14.18 8.51
CA PRO A 221 8.22 13.89 7.52
C PRO A 221 8.73 14.14 6.09
N ILE A 222 8.23 13.35 5.15
CA ILE A 222 8.43 13.55 3.71
C ILE A 222 7.35 14.51 3.22
N GLU A 223 7.74 15.76 2.87
CA GLU A 223 6.78 16.76 2.37
C GLU A 223 6.29 16.41 0.96
N THR A 224 7.20 16.00 0.06
CA THR A 224 6.89 15.68 -1.33
C THR A 224 7.72 14.50 -1.82
N ILE A 225 7.06 13.56 -2.49
CA ILE A 225 7.68 12.35 -3.06
C ILE A 225 7.18 12.15 -4.50
N THR A 226 8.03 11.63 -5.38
CA THR A 226 7.60 11.23 -6.72
C THR A 226 7.06 9.81 -6.72
N TYR A 227 6.22 9.47 -7.71
CA TYR A 227 5.74 8.08 -7.90
C TYR A 227 6.88 7.07 -7.99
N LYS A 228 8.01 7.44 -8.61
CA LYS A 228 9.17 6.55 -8.70
C LYS A 228 9.81 6.28 -7.35
N GLU A 229 10.05 7.34 -6.56
CA GLU A 229 10.60 7.23 -5.20
C GLU A 229 9.64 6.45 -4.28
N LEU A 230 8.33 6.72 -4.40
CA LEU A 230 7.31 6.00 -3.63
C LEU A 230 7.36 4.49 -3.91
N ARG A 231 7.45 4.08 -5.16
CA ARG A 231 7.56 2.66 -5.52
C ARG A 231 8.79 2.00 -4.91
N GLU A 232 9.95 2.67 -4.94
CA GLU A 232 11.16 2.16 -4.30
C GLU A 232 10.97 1.97 -2.78
N LEU A 233 10.35 2.96 -2.11
CA LEU A 233 10.10 2.86 -0.68
C LEU A 233 9.03 1.81 -0.34
N SER A 234 7.94 1.75 -1.10
CA SER A 234 6.84 0.79 -0.88
C SER A 234 7.30 -0.65 -1.09
N TYR A 235 8.08 -0.91 -2.14
CA TYR A 235 8.65 -2.23 -2.41
C TYR A 235 9.49 -2.72 -1.23
N MET A 236 10.21 -1.82 -0.59
CA MET A 236 11.06 -2.11 0.57
C MET A 236 10.33 -1.95 1.93
N GLY A 237 8.99 -1.88 1.94
CA GLY A 237 8.18 -2.02 3.16
C GLY A 237 7.53 -0.74 3.70
N ALA A 238 7.70 0.41 3.08
CA ALA A 238 7.01 1.64 3.47
C ALA A 238 5.58 1.70 2.89
N ASN A 239 4.68 0.86 3.39
CA ASN A 239 3.33 0.73 2.85
C ASN A 239 2.35 1.70 3.54
N VAL A 240 2.00 2.80 2.87
CA VAL A 240 0.95 3.74 3.30
C VAL A 240 -0.15 3.86 2.23
N LEU A 241 0.18 3.62 0.96
CA LEU A 241 -0.74 3.66 -0.16
C LEU A 241 -0.53 2.41 -1.03
N HIS A 242 -1.63 1.83 -1.51
CA HIS A 242 -1.56 0.68 -2.42
C HIS A 242 -1.07 1.13 -3.82
N GLU A 243 -0.15 0.38 -4.43
CA GLU A 243 0.46 0.77 -5.72
C GLU A 243 -0.57 0.94 -6.85
N GLU A 244 -1.61 0.09 -6.89
CA GLU A 244 -2.66 0.16 -7.90
C GLU A 244 -3.44 1.47 -7.89
N ALA A 245 -3.51 2.16 -6.74
CA ALA A 245 -4.14 3.47 -6.64
C ALA A 245 -3.35 4.59 -7.36
N ILE A 246 -2.09 4.33 -7.75
CA ILE A 246 -1.24 5.32 -8.41
C ILE A 246 -1.53 5.39 -9.91
N PHE A 247 -1.76 4.25 -10.56
CA PHE A 247 -1.83 4.16 -12.02
C PHE A 247 -2.89 5.09 -12.65
N PRO A 248 -4.16 5.15 -12.18
CA PRO A 248 -5.16 6.00 -12.81
C PRO A 248 -4.84 7.50 -12.77
N LEU A 249 -4.03 7.93 -11.80
CA LEU A 249 -3.70 9.34 -11.57
C LEU A 249 -2.41 9.78 -12.25
N ARG A 250 -1.46 8.86 -12.42
CA ARG A 250 -0.13 9.14 -12.95
C ARG A 250 -0.18 9.71 -14.36
N ASP A 251 -0.98 9.11 -15.23
CA ASP A 251 -1.05 9.48 -16.64
C ASP A 251 -1.70 10.85 -16.86
N LYS A 252 -2.56 11.26 -15.92
CA LYS A 252 -3.18 12.58 -15.88
C LYS A 252 -2.42 13.61 -15.03
N ASN A 253 -1.29 13.22 -14.43
CA ASN A 253 -0.50 14.05 -13.53
C ASN A 253 -1.31 14.62 -12.34
N ILE A 254 -2.32 13.91 -11.86
CA ILE A 254 -3.12 14.33 -10.71
C ILE A 254 -2.34 13.99 -9.43
N PRO A 255 -1.99 14.97 -8.58
CA PRO A 255 -1.28 14.70 -7.35
C PRO A 255 -2.14 13.97 -6.33
N ILE A 256 -1.48 13.13 -5.49
CA ILE A 256 -2.10 12.46 -4.34
C ILE A 256 -1.58 13.11 -3.06
N ASN A 257 -2.44 13.45 -2.12
CA ASN A 257 -2.02 13.94 -0.81
C ASN A 257 -2.46 12.97 0.30
N ILE A 258 -1.49 12.38 0.97
CA ILE A 258 -1.74 11.52 2.13
C ILE A 258 -1.86 12.40 3.37
N LYS A 259 -3.02 12.38 4.02
CA LYS A 259 -3.37 13.24 5.15
C LYS A 259 -3.87 12.45 6.34
N ASN A 260 -3.74 13.05 7.52
CA ASN A 260 -4.21 12.43 8.76
C ASN A 260 -5.57 12.99 9.19
N THR A 261 -6.56 12.12 9.31
CA THR A 261 -7.88 12.48 9.82
C THR A 261 -7.84 13.06 11.24
N ASN A 262 -6.91 12.56 12.07
CA ASN A 262 -6.74 13.01 13.45
C ASN A 262 -5.84 14.25 13.60
N ALA A 263 -5.20 14.69 12.50
CA ALA A 263 -4.37 15.90 12.46
C ALA A 263 -4.52 16.62 11.12
N PRO A 264 -5.72 17.08 10.72
CA PRO A 264 -6.03 17.60 9.38
C PRO A 264 -5.27 18.88 9.04
N ALA A 265 -4.79 19.62 10.05
CA ALA A 265 -3.96 20.80 9.86
C ALA A 265 -2.53 20.49 9.35
N LYS A 266 -2.04 19.25 9.54
CA LYS A 266 -0.76 18.82 8.98
C LYS A 266 -0.87 18.71 7.45
N ALA A 267 0.13 19.19 6.74
CA ALA A 267 0.16 19.17 5.27
C ALA A 267 0.11 17.75 4.69
N GLY A 268 0.67 16.77 5.42
CA GLY A 268 0.80 15.39 4.92
C GLY A 268 1.94 15.24 3.94
N THR A 269 1.89 14.21 3.09
CA THR A 269 2.86 13.97 2.01
C THR A 269 2.18 14.11 0.66
N LEU A 270 2.73 14.97 -0.20
CA LEU A 270 2.29 15.16 -1.57
C LEU A 270 3.04 14.20 -2.51
N ILE A 271 2.31 13.33 -3.22
CA ILE A 271 2.86 12.41 -4.22
C ILE A 271 2.58 13.01 -5.61
N VAL A 272 3.63 13.12 -6.44
CA VAL A 272 3.57 13.76 -7.76
C VAL A 272 4.24 12.90 -8.83
N SER A 273 3.84 13.06 -10.09
CA SER A 273 4.42 12.30 -11.20
C SER A 273 5.87 12.70 -11.50
N ASN A 274 6.11 14.00 -11.55
CA ASN A 274 7.42 14.59 -11.72
C ASN A 274 7.51 15.81 -10.82
N SER A 275 8.68 16.14 -10.30
CA SER A 275 8.80 17.41 -9.60
C SER A 275 10.10 18.11 -9.96
N ASP A 276 9.96 19.31 -10.49
CA ASP A 276 10.99 20.33 -10.49
C ASP A 276 11.16 20.95 -9.09
N ILE A 277 10.37 20.49 -8.12
CA ILE A 277 10.48 20.91 -6.74
C ILE A 277 11.83 20.45 -6.20
N LYS A 278 12.68 21.40 -5.89
CA LYS A 278 13.97 21.13 -5.23
C LYS A 278 13.67 20.46 -3.88
N ASN A 279 14.13 19.23 -3.70
CA ASN A 279 14.14 18.64 -2.37
C ASN A 279 15.04 19.48 -1.46
N LYS A 280 14.57 19.73 -0.25
CA LYS A 280 15.41 20.31 0.82
C LYS A 280 16.54 19.35 1.23
N HIS A 281 16.31 18.06 1.06
CA HIS A 281 17.21 16.99 1.45
C HIS A 281 17.62 16.16 0.24
N ILE A 282 18.81 15.58 0.30
CA ILE A 282 19.39 14.71 -0.73
C ILE A 282 18.60 13.41 -0.83
N LEU A 283 18.33 12.80 0.33
CA LEU A 283 17.52 11.58 0.44
C LEU A 283 16.04 11.94 0.61
N THR A 284 15.19 11.06 0.14
CA THR A 284 13.73 11.13 0.36
C THR A 284 13.29 10.17 1.45
N GLY A 285 13.89 8.97 1.52
CA GLY A 285 13.56 8.00 2.54
C GLY A 285 14.59 6.89 2.68
N ILE A 286 14.56 6.24 3.84
CA ILE A 286 15.39 5.10 4.21
C ILE A 286 14.44 4.04 4.78
N THR A 287 14.38 2.89 4.12
CA THR A 287 13.51 1.78 4.53
C THR A 287 14.21 0.46 4.34
N GLY A 288 13.62 -0.63 4.78
CA GLY A 288 14.20 -1.95 4.54
C GLY A 288 13.31 -3.09 4.99
N LYS A 289 13.70 -4.27 4.58
CA LYS A 289 13.06 -5.55 4.92
C LYS A 289 14.10 -6.50 5.50
N LYS A 290 13.65 -7.32 6.42
CA LYS A 290 14.40 -8.44 7.00
C LYS A 290 14.03 -9.75 6.27
N ASP A 291 14.67 -10.82 6.66
CA ASP A 291 14.34 -12.20 6.28
C ASP A 291 14.64 -12.52 4.81
N PHE A 292 15.92 -12.35 4.44
CA PHE A 292 16.44 -12.76 3.14
C PHE A 292 17.58 -13.76 3.26
N THR A 293 17.66 -14.62 2.25
CA THR A 293 18.76 -15.56 2.03
C THR A 293 19.56 -15.12 0.80
N SER A 294 20.89 -15.11 0.91
CA SER A 294 21.81 -14.96 -0.19
C SER A 294 22.34 -16.34 -0.62
N ILE A 295 22.20 -16.69 -1.90
CA ILE A 295 22.75 -17.89 -2.50
C ILE A 295 23.84 -17.46 -3.47
N THR A 296 25.10 -17.83 -3.19
CA THR A 296 26.25 -17.45 -4.01
C THR A 296 26.75 -18.65 -4.78
N LEU A 297 26.85 -18.46 -6.09
CA LEU A 297 27.37 -19.45 -7.06
C LEU A 297 28.72 -18.99 -7.56
N GLU A 298 29.67 -19.90 -7.63
CA GLU A 298 30.99 -19.69 -8.22
C GLU A 298 31.17 -20.61 -9.42
N LYS A 299 31.60 -20.07 -10.53
CA LYS A 299 31.89 -20.82 -11.74
C LYS A 299 32.98 -20.14 -12.55
N VAL A 300 34.10 -20.82 -12.76
CA VAL A 300 35.20 -20.33 -13.61
C VAL A 300 34.68 -20.09 -15.04
N ASN A 301 35.01 -18.95 -15.62
CA ASN A 301 34.58 -18.51 -16.92
C ASN A 301 33.05 -18.33 -17.08
N MET A 302 32.32 -18.09 -16.00
CA MET A 302 30.88 -17.84 -16.00
C MET A 302 30.46 -16.76 -17.01
N ASN A 303 31.24 -15.68 -17.12
CA ASN A 303 30.99 -14.55 -18.02
C ASN A 303 31.02 -14.92 -19.50
N ASN A 304 31.63 -16.02 -19.89
CA ASN A 304 31.72 -16.53 -21.27
C ASN A 304 30.55 -17.46 -21.62
N GLU A 305 29.78 -17.93 -20.65
CA GLU A 305 28.62 -18.82 -20.83
C GLU A 305 27.36 -18.01 -21.11
N LYS A 306 27.01 -17.87 -22.39
CA LYS A 306 25.93 -16.98 -22.83
C LYS A 306 24.54 -17.29 -22.27
N ASP A 307 24.27 -18.54 -21.89
CA ASP A 307 22.97 -18.99 -21.36
C ASP A 307 22.95 -19.18 -19.83
N PHE A 308 24.03 -18.82 -19.12
CA PHE A 308 24.17 -19.01 -17.70
C PHE A 308 23.02 -18.32 -16.91
N PHE A 309 22.83 -17.03 -17.14
CA PHE A 309 21.78 -16.26 -16.45
C PHE A 309 20.36 -16.75 -16.78
N ARG A 310 20.11 -17.16 -18.02
CA ARG A 310 18.82 -17.75 -18.40
C ARG A 310 18.58 -19.05 -17.61
N LYS A 311 19.54 -19.94 -17.56
CA LYS A 311 19.44 -21.18 -16.80
C LYS A 311 19.25 -20.90 -15.29
N LEU A 312 20.00 -19.94 -14.76
CA LEU A 312 19.90 -19.52 -13.37
C LEU A 312 18.47 -19.05 -13.03
N THR A 313 17.94 -18.11 -13.80
CA THR A 313 16.59 -17.58 -13.57
C THR A 313 15.50 -18.64 -13.78
N THR A 314 15.69 -19.58 -14.73
CA THR A 314 14.75 -20.69 -14.95
C THR A 314 14.59 -21.59 -13.72
N VAL A 315 15.68 -21.84 -12.96
CA VAL A 315 15.58 -22.62 -11.72
C VAL A 315 14.68 -21.92 -10.68
N PHE A 316 14.84 -20.63 -10.50
CA PHE A 316 13.99 -19.88 -9.56
C PHE A 316 12.54 -19.76 -10.05
N GLU A 317 12.33 -19.48 -11.34
CA GLU A 317 11.02 -19.45 -11.98
C GLU A 317 10.25 -20.78 -11.83
N SER A 318 10.90 -21.90 -12.14
CA SER A 318 10.32 -23.26 -12.04
C SER A 318 9.96 -23.65 -10.60
N ASN A 319 10.53 -22.98 -9.62
CA ASN A 319 10.23 -23.16 -8.21
C ASN A 319 9.31 -22.06 -7.64
N ASP A 320 8.77 -21.18 -8.48
CA ASP A 320 7.91 -20.05 -8.07
C ASP A 320 8.59 -19.21 -6.97
N ILE A 321 9.82 -18.79 -7.24
CA ILE A 321 10.63 -17.95 -6.35
C ILE A 321 11.01 -16.68 -7.07
N SER A 322 10.57 -15.54 -6.53
CA SER A 322 10.98 -14.22 -7.00
C SER A 322 12.40 -13.89 -6.56
N ILE A 323 13.20 -13.42 -7.50
CA ILE A 323 14.55 -12.90 -7.23
C ILE A 323 14.44 -11.42 -6.89
N GLU A 324 14.95 -11.03 -5.72
CA GLU A 324 14.96 -9.62 -5.28
C GLU A 324 16.13 -8.86 -5.90
N HIS A 325 17.34 -9.40 -5.78
CA HIS A 325 18.57 -8.84 -6.34
C HIS A 325 19.53 -9.93 -6.81
N MET A 326 20.36 -9.58 -7.79
CA MET A 326 21.32 -10.50 -8.39
C MET A 326 22.64 -9.79 -8.68
N PRO A 327 23.43 -9.41 -7.65
CA PRO A 327 24.76 -8.88 -7.84
C PRO A 327 25.69 -9.93 -8.45
N SER A 328 26.41 -9.56 -9.51
CA SER A 328 27.28 -10.46 -10.26
C SER A 328 28.69 -9.92 -10.39
N GLY A 329 29.66 -10.83 -10.27
CA GLY A 329 31.07 -10.64 -10.62
C GLY A 329 31.42 -11.29 -11.96
N ILE A 330 32.71 -11.59 -12.16
CA ILE A 330 33.22 -12.28 -13.36
C ILE A 330 32.90 -13.78 -13.28
N ASP A 331 33.25 -14.39 -12.17
CA ASP A 331 33.12 -15.84 -11.90
C ASP A 331 32.16 -16.14 -10.75
N THR A 332 31.42 -15.14 -10.27
CA THR A 332 30.51 -15.27 -9.14
C THR A 332 29.18 -14.55 -9.41
N VAL A 333 28.09 -15.10 -8.89
CA VAL A 333 26.80 -14.43 -8.82
C VAL A 333 26.12 -14.77 -7.50
N SER A 334 25.60 -13.77 -6.82
CA SER A 334 24.75 -13.98 -5.65
C SER A 334 23.29 -13.69 -6.02
N VAL A 335 22.38 -14.55 -5.58
CA VAL A 335 20.94 -14.38 -5.75
C VAL A 335 20.34 -14.15 -4.37
N ILE A 336 19.66 -13.01 -4.22
CA ILE A 336 18.99 -12.64 -2.97
C ILE A 336 17.49 -12.93 -3.13
N VAL A 337 16.97 -13.72 -2.21
CA VAL A 337 15.57 -14.18 -2.20
C VAL A 337 14.97 -14.07 -0.81
N ALA A 338 13.67 -13.82 -0.72
CA ALA A 338 12.98 -13.77 0.56
C ALA A 338 12.87 -15.17 1.19
N ASP A 339 13.09 -15.26 2.49
CA ASP A 339 13.09 -16.53 3.25
C ASP A 339 11.75 -17.26 3.16
N SER A 340 10.65 -16.54 3.06
CA SER A 340 9.30 -17.10 2.90
C SER A 340 9.16 -17.99 1.66
N TYR A 341 9.87 -17.68 0.57
CA TYR A 341 9.82 -18.44 -0.67
C TYR A 341 10.87 -19.56 -0.71
N ILE A 342 12.09 -19.27 -0.23
CA ILE A 342 13.22 -20.19 -0.40
C ILE A 342 13.28 -21.26 0.68
N THR A 343 12.91 -20.97 1.94
CA THR A 343 13.11 -21.89 3.07
C THR A 343 12.49 -23.27 2.83
N PRO A 344 11.24 -23.41 2.36
CA PRO A 344 10.66 -24.74 2.10
C PRO A 344 11.27 -25.47 0.90
N LYS A 345 11.98 -24.77 0.02
CA LYS A 345 12.46 -25.27 -1.27
C LYS A 345 13.99 -25.27 -1.38
N LEU A 346 14.70 -24.78 -0.36
CA LEU A 346 16.15 -24.51 -0.43
C LEU A 346 16.96 -25.71 -0.95
N LYS A 347 16.77 -26.88 -0.35
CA LYS A 347 17.51 -28.09 -0.75
C LYS A 347 17.33 -28.42 -2.22
N LYS A 348 16.06 -28.42 -2.69
CA LYS A 348 15.71 -28.70 -4.08
C LYS A 348 16.36 -27.68 -5.03
N VAL A 349 16.27 -26.40 -4.70
CA VAL A 349 16.85 -25.31 -5.52
C VAL A 349 18.37 -25.45 -5.62
N LEU A 350 19.07 -25.75 -4.52
CA LEU A 350 20.52 -25.94 -4.54
C LEU A 350 20.94 -27.14 -5.40
N GLU A 351 20.21 -28.25 -5.34
CA GLU A 351 20.45 -29.44 -6.17
C GLU A 351 20.21 -29.11 -7.66
N GLU A 352 19.12 -28.41 -7.99
CA GLU A 352 18.83 -27.99 -9.38
C GLU A 352 19.87 -27.00 -9.91
N LEU A 353 20.30 -26.01 -9.13
CA LEU A 353 21.35 -25.09 -9.49
C LEU A 353 22.67 -25.84 -9.81
N GLN A 354 23.03 -26.84 -9.00
CA GLN A 354 24.24 -27.65 -9.24
C GLN A 354 24.13 -28.45 -10.54
N ILE A 355 22.97 -29.06 -10.80
CA ILE A 355 22.76 -29.92 -11.98
C ILE A 355 22.68 -29.08 -13.27
N TYR A 356 21.88 -28.03 -13.30
CA TYR A 356 21.62 -27.26 -14.52
C TYR A 356 22.76 -26.32 -14.91
N LEU A 357 23.48 -25.77 -13.92
CA LEU A 357 24.52 -24.78 -14.16
C LEU A 357 25.93 -25.37 -14.09
N ASN A 358 26.07 -26.57 -13.49
CA ASN A 358 27.36 -27.24 -13.28
C ASN A 358 28.38 -26.24 -12.70
N VAL A 359 28.06 -25.64 -11.57
CA VAL A 359 28.89 -24.67 -10.87
C VAL A 359 29.97 -25.33 -10.04
N ASP A 360 31.09 -24.63 -9.81
CA ASP A 360 32.21 -25.15 -9.05
C ASP A 360 31.90 -25.20 -7.56
N SER A 361 31.19 -24.18 -7.05
CA SER A 361 30.71 -24.16 -5.66
C SER A 361 29.37 -23.42 -5.51
N ILE A 362 28.61 -23.83 -4.49
CA ILE A 362 27.39 -23.12 -4.04
C ILE A 362 27.53 -22.93 -2.53
N SER A 363 27.36 -21.67 -2.11
CA SER A 363 27.23 -21.32 -0.70
C SER A 363 25.94 -20.53 -0.48
N TRP A 364 25.43 -20.53 0.73
CA TRP A 364 24.24 -19.73 1.08
C TRP A 364 24.36 -19.20 2.49
N GLU A 365 23.79 -18.03 2.71
CA GLU A 365 23.79 -17.31 3.99
C GLU A 365 22.39 -16.78 4.27
N ARG A 366 21.88 -17.00 5.47
CA ARG A 366 20.61 -16.47 5.98
C ARG A 366 20.83 -15.20 6.80
N ASP A 367 19.74 -14.71 7.37
CA ASP A 367 19.75 -13.53 8.26
C ASP A 367 20.31 -12.28 7.58
N ILE A 368 20.04 -12.15 6.28
CA ILE A 368 20.30 -10.94 5.51
C ILE A 368 19.09 -10.00 5.58
N SER A 369 19.39 -8.73 5.76
CA SER A 369 18.40 -7.65 5.66
C SER A 369 18.79 -6.68 4.58
N LEU A 370 17.82 -6.20 3.82
CA LEU A 370 18.02 -5.23 2.75
C LEU A 370 17.54 -3.85 3.20
N ILE A 371 18.36 -2.84 2.96
CA ILE A 371 18.08 -1.43 3.25
C ILE A 371 18.09 -0.67 1.93
N ALA A 372 17.03 0.07 1.66
CA ALA A 372 16.94 0.99 0.53
C ALA A 372 17.15 2.43 1.01
N VAL A 373 18.14 3.08 0.45
CA VAL A 373 18.37 4.52 0.57
C VAL A 373 17.84 5.17 -0.71
N VAL A 374 16.76 5.93 -0.60
CA VAL A 374 16.01 6.45 -1.76
C VAL A 374 16.05 7.97 -1.79
N GLY A 375 16.30 8.54 -2.97
CA GLY A 375 16.19 9.98 -3.16
C GLY A 375 16.62 10.43 -4.55
N ARG A 376 15.77 11.18 -5.24
CA ARG A 376 16.11 11.81 -6.53
C ARG A 376 17.25 12.83 -6.42
N GLY A 377 17.50 13.37 -5.23
CA GLY A 377 18.61 14.28 -4.96
C GLY A 377 19.97 13.63 -5.16
N MET A 378 20.07 12.31 -4.97
CA MET A 378 21.33 11.55 -5.14
C MET A 378 21.93 11.67 -6.54
N LYS A 379 21.09 11.73 -7.58
CA LYS A 379 21.53 11.85 -8.97
C LYS A 379 22.38 13.10 -9.26
N LYS A 380 22.16 14.19 -8.52
CA LYS A 380 22.83 15.48 -8.72
C LYS A 380 23.91 15.77 -7.68
N GLU A 381 23.92 15.03 -6.58
CA GLU A 381 24.79 15.27 -5.44
C GLU A 381 25.94 14.26 -5.41
N LYS A 382 27.18 14.78 -5.41
CA LYS A 382 28.38 13.94 -5.36
C LYS A 382 28.64 13.49 -3.92
N GLY A 383 29.14 12.26 -3.77
CA GLY A 383 29.60 11.74 -2.48
C GLY A 383 28.51 11.13 -1.61
N VAL A 384 27.27 10.94 -2.10
CA VAL A 384 26.19 10.32 -1.34
C VAL A 384 26.55 8.88 -0.94
N SER A 385 27.06 8.09 -1.85
CA SER A 385 27.52 6.73 -1.54
C SER A 385 28.65 6.73 -0.53
N SER A 386 29.64 7.63 -0.68
CA SER A 386 30.74 7.77 0.29
C SER A 386 30.22 8.07 1.70
N ARG A 387 29.31 9.04 1.84
CA ARG A 387 28.69 9.39 3.14
C ARG A 387 27.91 8.21 3.71
N THR A 388 27.11 7.53 2.90
CA THR A 388 26.32 6.36 3.31
C THR A 388 27.22 5.26 3.87
N PHE A 389 28.24 4.85 3.13
CA PHE A 389 29.12 3.77 3.57
C PHE A 389 30.07 4.18 4.71
N THR A 390 30.47 5.46 4.76
CA THR A 390 31.24 5.97 5.90
C THR A 390 30.42 5.95 7.19
N ALA A 391 29.13 6.29 7.13
CA ALA A 391 28.23 6.20 8.28
C ALA A 391 28.10 4.77 8.79
N LEU A 392 27.93 3.81 7.89
CA LEU A 392 27.89 2.37 8.24
C LEU A 392 29.19 1.88 8.87
N ALA A 393 30.34 2.25 8.28
CA ALA A 393 31.66 1.88 8.77
C ALA A 393 31.95 2.44 10.17
N LYS A 394 31.57 3.69 10.46
CA LYS A 394 31.71 4.31 11.79
C LYS A 394 30.97 3.53 12.88
N GLU A 395 29.82 2.96 12.53
CA GLU A 395 29.01 2.13 13.45
C GLU A 395 29.43 0.66 13.45
N GLY A 396 30.48 0.29 12.72
CA GLY A 396 30.95 -1.10 12.64
C GLY A 396 29.96 -2.04 11.94
N VAL A 397 29.17 -1.55 10.99
CA VAL A 397 28.26 -2.34 10.17
C VAL A 397 29.00 -2.89 8.96
N ASN A 398 29.00 -4.22 8.82
CA ASN A 398 29.53 -4.88 7.64
C ASN A 398 28.51 -4.91 6.50
N VAL A 399 28.93 -4.49 5.29
CA VAL A 399 28.10 -4.50 4.09
C VAL A 399 28.33 -5.81 3.34
N LYS A 400 27.27 -6.61 3.21
CA LYS A 400 27.27 -7.92 2.51
C LYS A 400 27.05 -7.76 1.00
N MET A 401 26.26 -6.77 0.61
CA MET A 401 25.85 -6.55 -0.78
C MET A 401 25.57 -5.06 -1.03
N ILE A 402 25.83 -4.61 -2.25
CA ILE A 402 25.46 -3.29 -2.75
C ILE A 402 24.85 -3.45 -4.14
N SER A 403 23.71 -2.82 -4.36
CA SER A 403 23.08 -2.71 -5.68
C SER A 403 22.62 -1.27 -5.90
N GLN A 404 23.03 -0.68 -7.03
CA GLN A 404 22.60 0.63 -7.45
C GLN A 404 22.35 0.59 -8.96
N GLY A 405 21.11 0.86 -9.39
CA GLY A 405 20.76 0.91 -10.80
C GLY A 405 21.18 2.22 -11.47
N SER A 406 21.14 2.24 -12.80
CA SER A 406 21.45 3.42 -13.62
C SER A 406 20.48 4.60 -13.43
N SER A 407 19.35 4.39 -12.77
CA SER A 407 18.43 5.44 -12.38
C SER A 407 19.00 6.38 -11.31
N GLU A 408 19.95 5.90 -10.50
CA GLU A 408 20.63 6.60 -9.41
C GLU A 408 19.67 7.17 -8.33
N ILE A 409 18.44 6.66 -8.27
CA ILE A 409 17.43 7.11 -7.30
C ILE A 409 17.40 6.27 -6.03
N ASN A 410 18.07 5.11 -6.03
CA ASN A 410 18.20 4.24 -4.87
C ASN A 410 19.61 3.65 -4.75
N ILE A 411 19.98 3.27 -3.53
CA ILE A 411 21.10 2.38 -3.20
C ILE A 411 20.51 1.30 -2.30
N ILE A 412 20.62 0.04 -2.72
CA ILE A 412 20.20 -1.11 -1.90
C ILE A 412 21.44 -1.70 -1.23
N ILE A 413 21.36 -1.87 0.06
CA ILE A 413 22.47 -2.34 0.92
C ILE A 413 22.02 -3.59 1.67
N GLY A 414 22.73 -4.68 1.49
CA GLY A 414 22.55 -5.89 2.29
C GLY A 414 23.45 -5.86 3.51
N VAL A 415 22.88 -6.15 4.68
CA VAL A 415 23.57 -6.24 5.97
C VAL A 415 23.11 -7.46 6.74
N GLU A 416 23.84 -7.87 7.77
CA GLU A 416 23.33 -8.86 8.72
C GLU A 416 22.11 -8.31 9.47
N THR A 417 21.11 -9.16 9.72
CA THR A 417 19.85 -8.74 10.34
C THR A 417 20.06 -8.14 11.74
N CYS A 418 21.07 -8.56 12.48
CA CYS A 418 21.41 -7.95 13.77
C CYS A 418 21.87 -6.49 13.65
N ASP A 419 22.43 -6.07 12.52
CA ASP A 419 22.87 -4.70 12.26
C ASP A 419 21.81 -3.83 11.58
N PHE A 420 20.67 -4.37 11.19
CA PHE A 420 19.65 -3.70 10.39
C PHE A 420 19.20 -2.35 10.95
N GLU A 421 18.78 -2.32 12.20
CA GLU A 421 18.29 -1.07 12.82
C GLU A 421 19.43 -0.07 13.07
N LYS A 422 20.60 -0.56 13.45
CA LYS A 422 21.80 0.26 13.63
C LYS A 422 22.20 0.94 12.33
N ALA A 423 22.17 0.20 11.22
CA ALA A 423 22.47 0.71 9.89
C ALA A 423 21.48 1.81 9.45
N ILE A 424 20.17 1.58 9.63
CA ILE A 424 19.15 2.60 9.31
C ILE A 424 19.38 3.87 10.14
N ARG A 425 19.65 3.76 11.45
CA ARG A 425 19.96 4.91 12.31
C ARG A 425 21.22 5.63 11.87
N ALA A 426 22.28 4.91 11.55
CA ALA A 426 23.54 5.50 11.08
C ALA A 426 23.34 6.36 9.82
N ILE A 427 22.65 5.80 8.81
CA ILE A 427 22.36 6.52 7.57
C ILE A 427 21.44 7.72 7.86
N TYR A 428 20.39 7.54 8.66
CA TYR A 428 19.47 8.62 8.98
C TYR A 428 20.18 9.82 9.63
N TYR A 429 21.00 9.59 10.66
CA TYR A 429 21.68 10.66 11.37
C TYR A 429 22.77 11.34 10.53
N GLU A 430 23.39 10.63 9.60
CA GLU A 430 24.35 11.22 8.65
C GLU A 430 23.69 12.27 7.73
N PHE A 431 22.45 12.04 7.29
CA PHE A 431 21.78 12.90 6.33
C PHE A 431 20.76 13.87 6.94
N TYR A 432 20.20 13.55 8.11
CA TYR A 432 19.14 14.30 8.79
C TYR A 432 19.49 14.71 10.22
N GLY A 433 20.60 14.23 10.76
CA GLY A 433 21.10 14.66 12.06
C GLY A 433 21.57 16.13 12.04
N PRO A 434 21.75 16.78 13.20
CA PRO A 434 22.42 18.06 13.28
C PRO A 434 23.80 17.92 12.63
N LYS A 435 24.15 18.84 11.72
CA LYS A 435 25.50 18.86 11.15
C LYS A 435 26.49 18.92 12.32
N GLN A 436 27.32 17.92 12.44
CA GLN A 436 28.50 18.01 13.31
C GLN A 436 29.44 19.00 12.59
N ASP A 437 29.62 20.19 13.17
CA ASP A 437 30.60 21.18 12.75
C ASP A 437 32.02 20.60 12.88
#